data_f9054b52830c6e32c0f33a8aee4712f9
#
_entry.id   f9054b52830c6e32c0f33a8aee4712f9
#
_cell.length_a   1.000
_cell.length_b   1.000
_cell.length_c   1.000
_cell.angle_alpha   90.00
_cell.angle_beta   90.00
_cell.angle_gamma   90.00
#
_symmetry.space_group_name_H-M   'P 1'
#
loop_
_entity.id
_entity.type
_entity.pdbx_description
1 polymer ?
#
loop_
_entity_poly.entity_id
_entity_poly.type
_entity_poly.pdbx_seq_one_letter_code
_entity_poly.pdbx_strand_id
1 'polypeptide(L)'
;MNKLTLLGTGCPSPSHLRYGPSSLVSYEGTNYLIDAGSGVTQRLSEAGIKPGEIDYFFITHLHSDHIVDLYQLFISGWHTGRETKFKVFGPKGLKRHFDKIFEAYKEELDLRKEWELSLIHI
;
A
#
# COMPACT_ATOMS: atom_id res chain seq x y z
N MET A 1 4.55 -15.44 15.25
CA MET A 1 6.01 -15.23 15.18
C MET A 1 6.28 -13.80 14.71
N ASN A 2 7.17 -13.11 15.41
CA ASN A 2 7.56 -11.76 15.00
C ASN A 2 8.59 -11.82 13.88
N LYS A 3 8.40 -11.02 12.84
CA LYS A 3 9.18 -11.15 11.62
C LYS A 3 9.35 -9.80 10.91
N LEU A 4 10.54 -9.58 10.37
CA LEU A 4 10.81 -8.47 9.46
C LEU A 4 11.07 -9.05 8.07
N THR A 5 10.37 -8.57 7.07
CA THR A 5 10.54 -8.98 5.69
C THR A 5 10.90 -7.77 4.83
N LEU A 6 12.03 -7.81 4.15
CA LEU A 6 12.40 -6.79 3.19
C LEU A 6 11.73 -7.11 1.86
N LEU A 7 10.72 -6.35 1.49
CA LEU A 7 9.98 -6.57 0.25
C LEU A 7 10.70 -5.97 -0.94
N GLY A 8 11.36 -4.85 -0.73
CA GLY A 8 12.13 -4.19 -1.77
C GLY A 8 13.24 -3.34 -1.18
N THR A 9 14.39 -3.34 -1.84
CA THR A 9 15.58 -2.62 -1.41
C THR A 9 16.14 -1.73 -2.50
N GLY A 10 15.34 -1.43 -3.54
CA GLY A 10 15.74 -0.61 -4.67
C GLY A 10 15.74 0.87 -4.36
N CYS A 11 15.86 1.66 -5.41
CA CYS A 11 15.86 3.12 -5.39
C CYS A 11 15.12 3.61 -6.63
N PRO A 12 15.05 4.94 -6.89
CA PRO A 12 14.33 5.42 -8.07
C PRO A 12 14.85 4.87 -9.39
N SER A 13 16.14 4.51 -9.46
CA SER A 13 16.69 3.90 -10.66
C SER A 13 16.18 2.47 -10.82
N PRO A 14 15.60 2.11 -11.97
CA PRO A 14 15.03 0.78 -12.13
C PRO A 14 16.11 -0.31 -12.13
N SER A 15 15.76 -1.46 -11.57
CA SER A 15 16.61 -2.64 -11.56
C SER A 15 15.72 -3.87 -11.68
N HIS A 16 16.09 -4.82 -12.51
CA HIS A 16 15.38 -6.09 -12.60
C HIS A 16 15.68 -7.02 -11.40
N LEU A 17 16.62 -6.63 -10.55
CA LEU A 17 17.02 -7.42 -9.37
C LEU A 17 16.37 -6.92 -8.08
N ARG A 18 15.80 -5.73 -8.08
CA ARG A 18 15.29 -5.10 -6.85
C ARG A 18 13.98 -4.36 -7.12
N TYR A 19 12.99 -4.62 -6.31
CA TYR A 19 11.77 -3.82 -6.28
C TYR A 19 11.99 -2.55 -5.47
N GLY A 20 11.05 -1.62 -5.55
CA GLY A 20 11.12 -0.37 -4.81
C GLY A 20 11.13 -0.56 -3.29
N PRO A 21 11.54 0.46 -2.54
CA PRO A 21 11.74 0.33 -1.08
C PRO A 21 10.44 -0.02 -0.36
N SER A 22 10.49 -1.07 0.45
CA SER A 22 9.42 -1.41 1.38
C SER A 22 9.87 -2.46 2.37
N SER A 23 9.37 -2.36 3.59
CA SER A 23 9.62 -3.33 4.65
C SER A 23 8.30 -3.72 5.31
N LEU A 24 8.14 -5.00 5.60
CA LEU A 24 6.98 -5.53 6.29
C LEU A 24 7.40 -5.99 7.68
N VAL A 25 6.74 -5.46 8.71
CA VAL A 25 6.93 -5.90 10.09
C VAL A 25 5.66 -6.63 10.52
N SER A 26 5.80 -7.88 10.90
CA SER A 26 4.73 -8.67 11.51
C SER A 26 5.05 -8.84 12.98
N TYR A 27 4.24 -8.24 13.84
CA TYR A 27 4.51 -8.21 15.27
C TYR A 27 3.22 -8.44 16.05
N GLU A 28 3.23 -9.44 16.91
CA GLU A 28 2.07 -9.78 17.77
C GLU A 28 0.77 -9.91 16.95
N GLY A 29 0.84 -10.52 15.78
CA GLY A 29 -0.32 -10.73 14.92
C GLY A 29 -0.75 -9.52 14.10
N THR A 30 -0.02 -8.41 14.17
CA THR A 30 -0.32 -7.19 13.42
C THR A 30 0.72 -6.98 12.33
N ASN A 31 0.26 -6.59 11.15
CA ASN A 31 1.13 -6.33 9.99
C ASN A 31 1.27 -4.83 9.75
N TYR A 32 2.51 -4.36 9.74
CA TYR A 32 2.87 -2.98 9.48
C TYR A 32 3.69 -2.91 8.20
N LEU A 33 3.22 -2.16 7.22
CA LEU A 33 3.98 -1.94 5.99
C LEU A 33 4.63 -0.56 6.02
N ILE A 34 5.92 -0.51 5.78
CA ILE A 34 6.70 0.73 5.79
C ILE A 34 7.17 1.01 4.37
N ASP A 35 6.70 2.12 3.83
CA ASP A 35 6.88 2.56 2.45
C ASP A 35 6.27 1.63 1.40
N ALA A 36 5.97 2.19 0.25
CA ALA A 36 5.25 1.51 -0.82
C ALA A 36 5.92 1.80 -2.16
N GLY A 37 7.07 1.22 -2.36
CA GLY A 37 7.83 1.35 -3.60
C GLY A 37 7.24 0.54 -4.73
N SER A 38 7.80 0.71 -5.93
CA SER A 38 7.31 0.07 -7.14
C SER A 38 7.30 -1.46 -7.02
N GLY A 39 6.16 -2.07 -7.31
CA GLY A 39 5.99 -3.52 -7.30
C GLY A 39 5.82 -4.15 -5.92
N VAL A 40 5.70 -3.36 -4.87
CA VAL A 40 5.55 -3.87 -3.51
C VAL A 40 4.29 -4.71 -3.34
N THR A 41 3.20 -4.36 -4.01
CA THR A 41 1.98 -5.16 -3.97
C THR A 41 2.24 -6.60 -4.44
N GLN A 42 3.02 -6.77 -5.50
CA GLN A 42 3.40 -8.09 -5.99
C GLN A 42 4.34 -8.81 -5.03
N ARG A 43 5.28 -8.07 -4.42
CA ARG A 43 6.19 -8.67 -3.44
C ARG A 43 5.45 -9.17 -2.20
N LEU A 44 4.39 -8.49 -1.77
CA LEU A 44 3.53 -9.00 -0.70
C LEU A 44 2.93 -10.34 -1.08
N SER A 45 2.45 -10.46 -2.31
CA SER A 45 1.89 -11.73 -2.80
C SER A 45 2.92 -12.84 -2.76
N GLU A 46 4.16 -12.57 -3.17
CA GLU A 46 5.25 -13.56 -3.09
C GLU A 46 5.56 -13.95 -1.64
N ALA A 47 5.39 -13.04 -0.70
CA ALA A 47 5.56 -13.31 0.72
C ALA A 47 4.37 -14.01 1.36
N GLY A 48 3.31 -14.27 0.59
CA GLY A 48 2.10 -14.94 1.08
C GLY A 48 1.16 -14.01 1.86
N ILE A 49 1.30 -12.70 1.71
CA ILE A 49 0.49 -11.71 2.42
C ILE A 49 -0.42 -11.00 1.43
N LYS A 50 -1.71 -10.96 1.71
CA LYS A 50 -2.66 -10.18 0.91
C LYS A 50 -2.61 -8.72 1.34
N PRO A 51 -2.76 -7.77 0.40
CA PRO A 51 -2.80 -6.34 0.78
C PRO A 51 -3.85 -6.03 1.86
N GLY A 52 -4.98 -6.74 1.85
CA GLY A 52 -6.03 -6.58 2.87
C GLY A 52 -5.63 -7.03 4.26
N GLU A 53 -4.52 -7.76 4.40
CA GLU A 53 -4.01 -8.23 5.69
C GLU A 53 -3.06 -7.24 6.35
N ILE A 54 -2.73 -6.14 5.68
CA ILE A 54 -1.91 -5.09 6.28
C ILE A 54 -2.79 -4.20 7.15
N ASP A 55 -2.43 -4.06 8.39
CA ASP A 55 -3.20 -3.29 9.37
C ASP A 55 -2.85 -1.81 9.35
N TYR A 56 -1.57 -1.50 9.18
CA TYR A 56 -1.07 -0.13 9.20
C TYR A 56 -0.04 0.11 8.11
N PHE A 57 -0.17 1.25 7.44
CA PHE A 57 0.77 1.69 6.40
C PHE A 57 1.50 2.93 6.89
N PHE A 58 2.82 2.88 6.87
CA PHE A 58 3.66 4.01 7.29
C PHE A 58 4.49 4.49 6.10
N ILE A 59 4.46 5.77 5.83
CA ILE A 59 5.24 6.39 4.77
C ILE A 59 6.31 7.27 5.41
N THR A 60 7.58 6.99 5.12
CA THR A 60 8.69 7.73 5.72
C THR A 60 8.84 9.12 5.14
N HIS A 61 8.68 9.26 3.84
CA HIS A 61 8.75 10.55 3.14
C HIS A 61 8.06 10.42 1.77
N LEU A 62 7.86 11.55 1.09
CA LEU A 62 7.02 11.61 -0.11
C LEU A 62 7.78 11.51 -1.44
N HIS A 63 8.99 10.97 -1.46
CA HIS A 63 9.65 10.65 -2.71
C HIS A 63 8.87 9.57 -3.45
N SER A 64 8.80 9.69 -4.77
CA SER A 64 7.98 8.81 -5.60
C SER A 64 8.28 7.34 -5.42
N ASP A 65 9.55 6.98 -5.24
CA ASP A 65 9.97 5.60 -5.06
C ASP A 65 9.51 4.98 -3.73
N HIS A 66 8.99 5.78 -2.81
CA HIS A 66 8.46 5.31 -1.53
C HIS A 66 6.92 5.30 -1.47
N ILE A 67 6.24 5.91 -2.45
CA ILE A 67 4.78 6.04 -2.41
C ILE A 67 4.06 5.57 -3.67
N VAL A 68 4.78 5.22 -4.73
CA VAL A 68 4.16 4.97 -6.04
C VAL A 68 3.15 3.82 -6.02
N ASP A 69 3.35 2.80 -5.19
CA ASP A 69 2.48 1.63 -5.14
C ASP A 69 1.34 1.75 -4.12
N LEU A 70 1.25 2.87 -3.43
CA LEU A 70 0.30 3.02 -2.32
C LEU A 70 -1.16 2.91 -2.78
N TYR A 71 -1.50 3.54 -3.92
CA TYR A 71 -2.84 3.40 -4.48
C TYR A 71 -3.12 1.95 -4.90
N GLN A 72 -2.13 1.27 -5.48
CA GLN A 72 -2.28 -0.13 -5.87
C GLN A 72 -2.57 -1.01 -4.65
N LEU A 73 -1.90 -0.76 -3.54
CA LEU A 73 -2.15 -1.47 -2.28
C LEU A 73 -3.58 -1.23 -1.79
N PHE A 74 -4.08 0.00 -1.90
CA PHE A 74 -5.44 0.35 -1.53
C PHE A 74 -6.46 -0.41 -2.39
N ILE A 75 -6.32 -0.34 -3.70
CA ILE A 75 -7.25 -0.98 -4.63
C ILE A 75 -7.19 -2.51 -4.53
N SER A 76 -6.00 -3.07 -4.42
CA SER A 76 -5.82 -4.52 -4.29
C SER A 76 -6.42 -5.03 -2.98
N GLY A 77 -6.27 -4.27 -1.90
CA GLY A 77 -6.87 -4.62 -0.62
C GLY A 77 -8.39 -4.63 -0.70
N TRP A 78 -8.99 -3.63 -1.32
CA TRP A 78 -10.43 -3.57 -1.54
C TRP A 78 -10.91 -4.75 -2.40
N HIS A 79 -10.25 -4.95 -3.53
CA HIS A 79 -10.59 -6.02 -4.47
C HIS A 79 -10.49 -7.42 -3.83
N THR A 80 -9.55 -7.62 -2.92
CA THR A 80 -9.33 -8.90 -2.25
C THR A 80 -10.04 -9.02 -0.90
N GLY A 81 -10.99 -8.12 -0.61
CA GLY A 81 -11.90 -8.27 0.52
C GLY A 81 -11.47 -7.63 1.84
N ARG A 82 -10.75 -6.50 1.79
CA ARG A 82 -10.45 -5.77 3.02
C ARG A 82 -11.73 -5.38 3.76
N GLU A 83 -11.81 -5.73 5.02
CA GLU A 83 -12.96 -5.43 5.87
C GLU A 83 -12.67 -4.31 6.87
N THR A 84 -11.42 -3.90 7.01
CA THR A 84 -10.99 -2.86 7.94
C THR A 84 -10.59 -1.58 7.20
N LYS A 85 -10.48 -0.48 7.95
CA LYS A 85 -10.06 0.79 7.38
C LYS A 85 -8.63 0.71 6.84
N PHE A 86 -8.39 1.43 5.75
CA PHE A 86 -7.06 1.60 5.19
C PHE A 86 -6.38 2.74 5.96
N LYS A 87 -5.58 2.39 6.96
CA LYS A 87 -4.96 3.35 7.88
C LYS A 87 -3.54 3.67 7.43
N VAL A 88 -3.32 4.93 7.04
CA VAL A 88 -2.03 5.38 6.53
C VAL A 88 -1.51 6.53 7.39
N PHE A 89 -0.26 6.44 7.75
CA PHE A 89 0.43 7.43 8.56
C PHE A 89 1.69 7.90 7.84
N GLY A 90 1.97 9.18 7.89
CA GLY A 90 3.14 9.71 7.23
C GLY A 90 3.30 11.20 7.44
N PRO A 91 4.26 11.82 6.72
CA PRO A 91 4.58 13.22 6.90
C PRO A 91 3.49 14.15 6.35
N LYS A 92 3.61 15.42 6.67
CA LYS A 92 2.77 16.47 6.11
C LYS A 92 2.79 16.40 4.58
N GLY A 93 1.62 16.48 3.96
CA GLY A 93 1.46 16.37 2.51
C GLY A 93 0.94 15.00 2.05
N LEU A 94 1.02 13.97 2.88
CA LEU A 94 0.53 12.64 2.52
C LEU A 94 -0.98 12.63 2.27
N LYS A 95 -1.76 13.28 3.13
CA LYS A 95 -3.22 13.35 2.94
C LYS A 95 -3.56 14.06 1.62
N ARG A 96 -2.87 15.16 1.32
CA ARG A 96 -3.07 15.88 0.06
C ARG A 96 -2.74 14.98 -1.13
N HIS A 97 -1.66 14.20 -1.04
CA HIS A 97 -1.27 13.26 -2.09
C HIS A 97 -2.40 12.27 -2.36
N PHE A 98 -2.93 11.65 -1.30
CA PHE A 98 -4.04 10.71 -1.43
C PHE A 98 -5.29 11.36 -2.00
N ASP A 99 -5.65 12.55 -1.53
CA ASP A 99 -6.84 13.25 -2.03
C ASP A 99 -6.71 13.49 -3.54
N LYS A 100 -5.51 13.84 -4.01
CA LYS A 100 -5.25 14.06 -5.44
C LYS A 100 -5.24 12.75 -6.24
N ILE A 101 -4.72 11.69 -5.69
CA ILE A 101 -4.74 10.37 -6.33
C ILE A 101 -6.19 9.88 -6.46
N PHE A 102 -7.02 10.01 -5.43
CA PHE A 102 -8.42 9.63 -5.50
C PHE A 102 -9.17 10.47 -6.54
N GLU A 103 -8.88 11.76 -6.62
CA GLU A 103 -9.44 12.62 -7.63
C GLU A 103 -9.05 12.15 -9.04
N ALA A 104 -7.79 11.76 -9.24
CA ALA A 104 -7.30 11.24 -10.51
C ALA A 104 -7.97 9.92 -10.92
N TYR A 105 -8.32 9.09 -9.95
CA TYR A 105 -8.98 7.80 -10.19
C TYR A 105 -10.48 7.82 -9.93
N LYS A 106 -11.09 8.99 -10.03
CA LYS A 106 -12.52 9.18 -9.71
C LYS A 106 -13.43 8.24 -10.50
N GLU A 107 -13.20 8.09 -11.78
CA GLU A 107 -14.03 7.23 -12.62
C GLU A 107 -13.98 5.77 -12.16
N GLU A 108 -12.80 5.27 -11.88
CA GLU A 108 -12.65 3.90 -11.37
C GLU A 108 -13.34 3.73 -10.02
N LEU A 109 -13.13 4.68 -9.12
CA LEU A 109 -13.70 4.60 -7.78
C LEU A 109 -15.22 4.65 -7.81
N ASP A 110 -15.80 5.50 -8.65
CA ASP A 110 -17.26 5.59 -8.80
C ASP A 110 -17.84 4.27 -9.35
N LEU A 111 -17.19 3.66 -10.34
CA LEU A 111 -17.61 2.36 -10.87
C LEU A 111 -17.55 1.26 -9.81
N ARG A 112 -16.48 1.22 -9.02
CA ARG A 112 -16.35 0.22 -7.95
C ARG A 112 -17.42 0.40 -6.88
N LYS A 113 -17.80 1.64 -6.55
CA LYS A 113 -18.87 1.91 -5.59
C LYS A 113 -20.23 1.40 -6.06
N GLU A 114 -20.47 1.43 -7.34
CA GLU A 114 -21.74 0.94 -7.92
C GLU A 114 -21.82 -0.59 -7.87
N TRP A 115 -20.70 -1.27 -8.06
CA TRP A 115 -20.66 -2.73 -8.16
C TRP A 115 -20.39 -3.40 -6.82
N GLU A 116 -19.65 -2.76 -5.95
CA GLU A 116 -19.26 -3.30 -4.66
C GLU A 116 -19.81 -2.40 -3.56
N LEU A 117 -20.59 -2.97 -2.64
CA LEU A 117 -21.01 -2.24 -1.46
C LEU A 117 -19.78 -1.76 -0.74
N SER A 118 -19.56 -0.48 -0.80
CA SER A 118 -18.30 0.16 -0.52
C SER A 118 -17.76 -0.07 0.87
N LEU A 119 -16.52 -0.50 0.91
CA LEU A 119 -15.70 -0.58 2.11
C LEU A 119 -14.55 0.44 2.01
N ILE A 120 -14.80 1.59 1.37
CA ILE A 120 -13.77 2.63 1.34
C ILE A 120 -13.72 3.29 2.71
N HIS A 121 -12.76 2.88 3.49
CA HIS A 121 -12.50 3.42 4.81
C HIS A 121 -11.03 3.87 4.85
N ILE A 122 -10.84 5.17 4.89
CA ILE A 122 -9.51 5.76 5.02
C ILE A 122 -9.42 6.47 6.37
#